data_78b680a49e71377e6a5197800be9bcbb
#
_entry.id   78b680a49e71377e6a5197800be9bcbb
#
_cell.length_a   1.000
_cell.length_b   1.000
_cell.length_c   1.000
_cell.angle_alpha   90.00
_cell.angle_beta   90.00
_cell.angle_gamma   90.00
#
_symmetry.space_group_name_H-M   'P 1'
#
loop_
_entity.id
_entity.type
_entity.pdbx_description
1 polymer ?
#
loop_
_entity_poly.entity_id
_entity_poly.type
_entity_poly.pdbx_seq_one_letter_code
_entity_poly.pdbx_strand_id
1 'polypeptide(L)'
;FNKEFDFPVIGIPGTIDNDIFGTTYTLGFDTALNTAVECIDKIRDTASSHNRLFFVEVMGRDVGHIALNAGVGAGAEEILIP
;
A
#
# COMPACT_ATOMS: atom_id res chain seq x y z
N PHE A 1 -12.43 20.49 15.04
CA PHE A 1 -13.25 20.03 16.17
C PHE A 1 -12.76 20.64 17.47
N ASN A 2 -11.45 20.49 17.72
CA ASN A 2 -10.82 21.02 18.91
C ASN A 2 -10.98 22.56 19.04
N LYS A 3 -10.91 23.25 17.91
CA LYS A 3 -11.04 24.71 17.88
C LYS A 3 -12.45 25.18 18.17
N GLU A 4 -13.47 24.42 17.74
CA GLU A 4 -14.87 24.80 17.92
C GLU A 4 -15.38 24.49 19.30
N PHE A 5 -14.98 23.37 19.88
CA PHE A 5 -15.57 22.85 21.10
C PHE A 5 -14.62 22.82 22.28
N ASP A 6 -13.39 23.26 22.08
CA ASP A 6 -12.35 23.28 23.16
C ASP A 6 -12.15 21.93 23.84
N PHE A 7 -12.30 20.85 23.08
CA PHE A 7 -11.98 19.49 23.55
C PHE A 7 -10.56 19.11 23.19
N PRO A 8 -9.85 18.41 24.07
CA PRO A 8 -8.58 17.79 23.69
C PRO A 8 -8.87 16.64 22.72
N VAL A 9 -8.28 16.71 21.52
CA VAL A 9 -8.53 15.71 20.46
C VAL A 9 -7.19 15.21 19.92
N ILE A 10 -7.08 13.89 19.78
CA ILE A 10 -5.94 13.23 19.18
C ILE A 10 -6.43 12.47 17.94
N GLY A 11 -5.84 12.79 16.79
CA GLY A 11 -6.17 12.10 15.54
C GLY A 11 -5.22 10.93 15.30
N ILE A 12 -5.78 9.82 14.87
CA ILE A 12 -5.01 8.63 14.49
C ILE A 12 -5.26 8.33 13.03
N PRO A 13 -4.23 8.42 12.14
CA PRO A 13 -4.42 8.18 10.71
C PRO A 13 -4.66 6.71 10.42
N GLY A 14 -5.86 6.37 9.93
CA GLY A 14 -6.32 4.99 9.77
C GLY A 14 -6.32 4.46 8.34
N THR A 15 -5.78 5.19 7.39
CA THR A 15 -5.76 4.77 5.98
C THR A 15 -4.63 3.78 5.69
N ILE A 16 -4.78 3.01 4.60
CA ILE A 16 -3.70 2.16 4.08
C ILE A 16 -2.82 2.89 3.07
N ASP A 17 -3.23 4.06 2.57
CA ASP A 17 -2.55 4.73 1.46
C ASP A 17 -1.27 5.45 1.84
N ASN A 18 -1.09 5.72 3.11
CA ASN A 18 0.08 6.44 3.65
C ASN A 18 0.27 7.82 3.02
N ASP A 19 -0.83 8.53 2.83
CA ASP A 19 -0.86 9.83 2.15
C ASP A 19 -1.24 10.98 3.06
N ILE A 20 -0.99 10.86 4.36
CA ILE A 20 -1.33 11.89 5.33
C ILE A 20 -0.06 12.66 5.72
N PHE A 21 -0.12 13.98 5.53
CA PHE A 21 0.99 14.87 5.84
C PHE A 21 1.35 14.80 7.32
N GLY A 22 2.64 14.73 7.61
CA GLY A 22 3.14 14.70 8.98
C GLY A 22 3.12 13.32 9.63
N THR A 23 2.74 12.29 8.87
CA THR A 23 2.69 10.91 9.36
C THR A 23 3.72 10.07 8.63
N THR A 24 4.56 9.35 9.36
CA THR A 24 5.55 8.45 8.74
C THR A 24 4.87 7.23 8.13
N TYR A 25 4.04 6.55 8.93
CA TYR A 25 3.24 5.43 8.47
C TYR A 25 1.83 5.54 8.99
N THR A 26 0.85 5.43 8.11
CA THR A 26 -0.55 5.34 8.51
C THR A 26 -0.85 3.96 9.08
N LEU A 27 -1.93 3.86 9.84
CA LEU A 27 -2.19 2.69 10.68
C LEU A 27 -2.29 1.38 9.91
N GLY A 28 -2.90 1.39 8.72
CA GLY A 28 -3.10 0.19 7.91
C GLY A 28 -2.07 -0.04 6.81
N PHE A 29 -1.13 0.87 6.61
CA PHE A 29 -0.21 0.82 5.47
C PHE A 29 0.69 -0.41 5.51
N ASP A 30 1.35 -0.67 6.64
CA ASP A 30 2.29 -1.79 6.76
C ASP A 30 1.59 -3.14 6.57
N THR A 31 0.42 -3.31 7.15
CA THR A 31 -0.37 -4.53 6.99
C THR A 31 -0.79 -4.75 5.53
N ALA A 32 -1.27 -3.69 4.87
CA ALA A 32 -1.65 -3.78 3.47
C ALA A 32 -0.45 -4.11 2.58
N LEU A 33 0.70 -3.50 2.87
CA LEU A 33 1.94 -3.76 2.15
C LEU A 33 2.37 -5.21 2.27
N ASN A 34 2.39 -5.76 3.48
CA ASN A 34 2.76 -7.16 3.71
C ASN A 34 1.81 -8.12 3.02
N THR A 35 0.51 -7.84 3.05
CA THR A 35 -0.50 -8.64 2.36
C THR A 35 -0.28 -8.63 0.86
N ALA A 36 0.00 -7.47 0.28
CA ALA A 36 0.26 -7.33 -1.14
C ALA A 36 1.49 -8.13 -1.56
N VAL A 37 2.59 -8.03 -0.82
CA VAL A 37 3.82 -8.76 -1.11
C VAL A 37 3.59 -10.28 -1.04
N GLU A 38 2.89 -10.76 -0.04
CA GLU A 38 2.57 -12.17 0.10
C GLU A 38 1.74 -12.68 -1.08
N CYS A 39 0.73 -11.94 -1.49
CA CYS A 39 -0.10 -12.31 -2.64
C CYS A 39 0.68 -12.30 -3.94
N ILE A 40 1.55 -11.31 -4.15
CA ILE A 40 2.39 -11.22 -5.36
C ILE A 40 3.35 -12.41 -5.43
N ASP A 41 3.93 -12.80 -4.31
CA ASP A 41 4.82 -13.97 -4.28
C ASP A 41 4.11 -15.24 -4.74
N LYS A 42 2.86 -15.43 -4.30
CA LYS A 42 2.05 -16.58 -4.73
C LYS A 42 1.73 -16.52 -6.22
N ILE A 43 1.41 -15.35 -6.73
CA ILE A 43 1.14 -15.14 -8.17
C ILE A 43 2.40 -15.39 -8.98
N ARG A 44 3.55 -14.99 -8.49
CA ARG A 44 4.83 -15.20 -9.16
C ARG A 44 5.11 -16.67 -9.37
N ASP A 45 4.84 -17.51 -8.37
CA ASP A 45 5.02 -18.97 -8.50
C ASP A 45 4.14 -19.51 -9.63
N THR A 46 2.88 -19.07 -9.71
CA THR A 46 1.95 -19.45 -10.78
C THR A 46 2.45 -18.97 -12.13
N ALA A 47 2.88 -17.71 -12.22
CA ALA A 47 3.38 -17.12 -13.46
C ALA A 47 4.59 -17.89 -14.01
N SER A 48 5.52 -18.24 -13.15
CA SER A 48 6.70 -19.02 -13.54
C SER A 48 6.33 -20.40 -14.06
N SER A 49 5.36 -21.07 -13.41
CA SER A 49 4.92 -22.41 -13.79
C SER A 49 4.18 -22.43 -15.13
N HIS A 50 3.44 -21.37 -15.44
CA HIS A 50 2.57 -21.34 -16.62
C HIS A 50 3.06 -20.39 -17.72
N ASN A 51 4.20 -19.76 -17.53
CA ASN A 51 4.78 -18.80 -18.50
C ASN A 51 3.77 -17.72 -18.88
N ARG A 52 3.13 -17.10 -17.87
CA ARG A 52 2.11 -16.07 -18.05
C ARG A 52 2.59 -14.73 -17.52
N LEU A 53 2.05 -13.66 -18.13
CA LEU A 53 2.23 -12.30 -17.64
C LEU A 53 1.03 -11.93 -16.77
N PHE A 54 1.27 -11.41 -15.59
CA PHE A 54 0.24 -10.95 -14.67
C PHE A 54 0.37 -9.47 -14.40
N PHE A 55 -0.76 -8.78 -14.40
CA PHE A 55 -0.88 -7.42 -13.90
C PHE A 55 -1.59 -7.48 -12.55
N VAL A 56 -0.97 -6.91 -11.53
CA VAL A 56 -1.53 -6.90 -10.17
C VAL A 56 -1.89 -5.47 -9.82
N GLU A 57 -3.18 -5.21 -9.65
CA GLU A 57 -3.65 -3.90 -9.21
C GLU A 57 -3.71 -3.86 -7.69
N VAL A 58 -3.18 -2.79 -7.11
CA VAL A 58 -3.27 -2.53 -5.67
C VAL A 58 -3.94 -1.20 -5.42
N MET A 59 -4.48 -1.04 -4.23
CA MET A 59 -5.11 0.20 -3.82
C MET A 59 -4.06 1.27 -3.55
N GLY A 60 -4.47 2.51 -3.53
CA GLY A 60 -3.58 3.63 -3.26
C GLY A 60 -4.20 4.97 -3.64
N ARG A 61 -5.38 4.93 -4.27
CA ARG A 61 -6.12 6.10 -4.70
C ARG A 61 -5.27 7.00 -5.59
N ASP A 62 -4.83 8.16 -5.08
CA ASP A 62 -4.05 9.14 -5.84
C ASP A 62 -2.53 8.97 -5.67
N VAL A 63 -2.11 8.07 -4.81
CA VAL A 63 -0.69 7.84 -4.51
C VAL A 63 -0.31 6.40 -4.77
N GLY A 64 0.95 6.18 -5.08
CA GLY A 64 1.46 4.86 -5.42
C GLY A 64 2.34 4.22 -4.35
N HIS A 65 2.13 4.55 -3.09
CA HIS A 65 3.01 4.06 -2.02
C HIS A 65 2.96 2.55 -1.87
N ILE A 66 1.76 1.94 -1.88
CA ILE A 66 1.64 0.48 -1.78
C ILE A 66 2.23 -0.17 -3.03
N ALA A 67 1.88 0.33 -4.22
CA ALA A 67 2.36 -0.23 -5.47
C ALA A 67 3.89 -0.19 -5.55
N LEU A 68 4.48 0.96 -5.20
CA LEU A 68 5.94 1.11 -5.25
C LEU A 68 6.63 0.18 -4.28
N ASN A 69 6.24 0.20 -3.02
CA ASN A 69 6.91 -0.59 -1.99
C ASN A 69 6.66 -2.08 -2.15
N ALA A 70 5.45 -2.50 -2.51
CA ALA A 70 5.15 -3.90 -2.77
C ALA A 70 5.87 -4.41 -4.02
N GLY A 71 5.90 -3.60 -5.07
CA GLY A 71 6.60 -3.96 -6.31
C GLY A 71 8.10 -4.16 -6.10
N VAL A 72 8.73 -3.25 -5.37
CA VAL A 72 10.16 -3.39 -5.03
C VAL A 72 10.38 -4.59 -4.11
N GLY A 73 9.57 -4.74 -3.07
CA GLY A 73 9.70 -5.82 -2.11
C GLY A 73 9.48 -7.20 -2.70
N ALA A 74 8.58 -7.33 -3.67
CA ALA A 74 8.28 -8.58 -4.34
C ALA A 74 9.12 -8.81 -5.62
N GLY A 75 9.89 -7.83 -6.05
CA GLY A 75 10.75 -7.95 -7.23
C GLY A 75 9.98 -7.91 -8.55
N ALA A 76 8.96 -7.08 -8.65
CA ALA A 76 8.20 -6.91 -9.89
C ALA A 76 9.10 -6.35 -11.00
N GLU A 77 8.85 -6.77 -12.23
CA GLU A 77 9.61 -6.30 -13.39
C GLU A 77 9.27 -4.85 -13.75
N GLU A 78 8.00 -4.47 -13.56
CA GLU A 78 7.50 -3.12 -13.83
C GLU A 78 6.59 -2.67 -12.71
N ILE A 79 6.65 -1.39 -12.39
CA ILE A 79 5.79 -0.78 -11.36
C ILE A 79 5.18 0.47 -11.97
N LEU A 80 3.84 0.49 -12.02
CA LEU A 80 3.08 1.63 -12.55
C LEU A 80 2.45 2.37 -11.38
N ILE A 81 2.73 3.65 -11.27
CA ILE A 81 2.19 4.50 -10.19
C ILE A 81 1.44 5.68 -10.81
N PRO A 82 0.50 6.28 -10.05
CA PRO A 82 -0.23 7.45 -10.52
C PRO A 82 0.64 8.63 -10.85
#